data_fa2526ed8e23d9bf226197d4d057e6ad
#
_entry.id   fa2526ed8e23d9bf226197d4d057e6ad
#
_cell.length_a   1.000
_cell.length_b   1.000
_cell.length_c   1.000
_cell.angle_alpha   90.00
_cell.angle_beta   90.00
_cell.angle_gamma   90.00
#
_symmetry.space_group_name_H-M   'P 1'
#
loop_
_entity.id
_entity.type
_entity.pdbx_description
1 polymer ?
#
loop_
_entity_poly.entity_id
_entity_poly.type
_entity_poly.pdbx_seq_one_letter_code
_entity_poly.pdbx_strand_id
1 'polypeptide(L)'
;MIIPSSISSLMTNENIAGAIPSVFVPGQILSAICSFVYGGILIRLTSEEERYRTAGICALIGGTVSLLIACISGGPEVPTWTLRISIPAAIVAFVGEYNEFTAHSIVLTDLDNELSEKWSSLWKWYIGMYGAMLGSILIIVINPILGLLVTLAAAIGLIVVSILKLVYLYRTAKLFRVYLVEKKDLLQL
;
A
#
# COMPACT_ATOMS: atom_id res chain seq x y z
N MET A 1 3.32 -2.04 -1.60
CA MET A 1 2.25 -2.86 -1.01
C MET A 1 0.91 -2.82 -1.75
N ILE A 2 0.60 -1.77 -2.48
CA ILE A 2 -0.71 -1.57 -3.14
C ILE A 2 -0.97 -2.62 -4.25
N ILE A 3 0.02 -3.04 -5.03
CA ILE A 3 -0.17 -4.00 -6.13
C ILE A 3 -0.61 -5.38 -5.63
N PRO A 4 0.04 -6.00 -4.62
CA PRO A 4 -0.44 -7.26 -4.07
C PRO A 4 -1.81 -7.14 -3.40
N SER A 5 -2.10 -6.04 -2.71
CA SER A 5 -3.42 -5.81 -2.11
C SER A 5 -4.52 -5.55 -3.14
N SER A 6 -4.19 -4.90 -4.26
CA SER A 6 -5.14 -4.69 -5.36
C SER A 6 -5.43 -5.99 -6.12
N ILE A 7 -4.42 -6.83 -6.33
CA ILE A 7 -4.61 -8.18 -6.91
C ILE A 7 -5.40 -9.05 -5.93
N SER A 8 -5.09 -8.98 -4.63
CA SER A 8 -5.84 -9.68 -3.59
C SER A 8 -7.30 -9.22 -3.55
N SER A 9 -7.58 -7.91 -3.60
CA SER A 9 -8.95 -7.41 -3.59
C SER A 9 -9.73 -7.72 -4.87
N LEU A 10 -9.07 -7.82 -6.02
CA LEU A 10 -9.69 -8.33 -7.24
C LEU A 10 -10.01 -9.83 -7.12
N MET A 11 -9.13 -10.60 -6.51
CA MET A 11 -9.32 -12.04 -6.29
C MET A 11 -10.32 -12.35 -5.16
N THR A 12 -10.56 -11.42 -4.25
CA THR A 12 -11.58 -11.53 -3.17
C THR A 12 -12.95 -11.00 -3.58
N ASN A 13 -13.10 -10.45 -4.78
CA ASN A 13 -14.41 -10.07 -5.30
C ASN A 13 -15.29 -11.33 -5.39
N GLU A 14 -16.47 -11.31 -4.74
CA GLU A 14 -17.37 -12.47 -4.63
C GLU A 14 -17.71 -13.09 -5.99
N ASN A 15 -17.80 -12.28 -7.04
CA ASN A 15 -18.07 -12.75 -8.40
C ASN A 15 -16.87 -13.49 -9.02
N ILE A 16 -15.62 -13.10 -8.67
CA ILE A 16 -14.40 -13.75 -9.15
C ILE A 16 -14.05 -14.93 -8.26
N ALA A 17 -14.18 -14.77 -6.93
CA ALA A 17 -13.95 -15.83 -5.96
C ALA A 17 -14.97 -16.98 -6.12
N GLY A 18 -16.21 -16.69 -6.48
CA GLY A 18 -17.21 -17.69 -6.81
C GLY A 18 -16.91 -18.45 -8.11
N ALA A 19 -16.27 -17.77 -9.09
CA ALA A 19 -15.84 -18.41 -10.34
C ALA A 19 -14.56 -19.25 -10.20
N ILE A 20 -13.63 -18.84 -9.29
CA ILE A 20 -12.34 -19.53 -9.11
C ILE A 20 -11.98 -19.57 -7.62
N PRO A 21 -12.67 -20.40 -6.80
CA PRO A 21 -12.40 -20.50 -5.36
C PRO A 21 -10.97 -20.91 -5.03
N SER A 22 -10.32 -21.66 -5.93
CA SER A 22 -8.94 -22.15 -5.76
C SER A 22 -7.87 -21.04 -5.78
N VAL A 23 -8.20 -19.82 -6.20
CA VAL A 23 -7.22 -18.70 -6.30
C VAL A 23 -7.24 -17.79 -5.07
N PHE A 24 -8.32 -17.84 -4.27
CA PHE A 24 -8.46 -16.98 -3.08
C PHE A 24 -7.34 -17.20 -2.05
N VAL A 25 -7.16 -18.42 -1.59
CA VAL A 25 -6.15 -18.75 -0.55
C VAL A 25 -4.73 -18.48 -1.04
N PRO A 26 -4.31 -18.94 -2.24
CA PRO A 26 -3.00 -18.58 -2.80
C PRO A 26 -2.79 -17.06 -2.93
N GLY A 27 -3.80 -16.30 -3.31
CA GLY A 27 -3.74 -14.84 -3.41
C GLY A 27 -3.46 -14.17 -2.05
N GLN A 28 -4.12 -14.61 -0.99
CA GLN A 28 -3.90 -14.11 0.38
C GLN A 28 -2.51 -14.48 0.89
N ILE A 29 -2.05 -15.71 0.64
CA ILE A 29 -0.70 -16.15 1.04
C ILE A 29 0.37 -15.32 0.29
N LEU A 30 0.21 -15.10 -1.00
CA LEU A 30 1.12 -14.27 -1.79
C LEU A 30 1.16 -12.83 -1.25
N SER A 31 0.00 -12.25 -0.93
CA SER A 31 -0.10 -10.92 -0.31
C SER A 31 0.63 -10.86 1.02
N ALA A 32 0.48 -11.87 1.86
CA ALA A 32 1.17 -11.97 3.15
C ALA A 32 2.69 -12.04 2.97
N ILE A 33 3.18 -12.89 2.08
CA ILE A 33 4.62 -13.02 1.77
C ILE A 33 5.17 -11.68 1.28
N CYS A 34 4.51 -11.02 0.34
CA CYS A 34 4.92 -9.70 -0.14
C CYS A 34 4.96 -8.66 0.99
N SER A 35 3.99 -8.69 1.90
CA SER A 35 3.94 -7.79 3.06
C SER A 35 5.08 -8.05 4.05
N PHE A 36 5.44 -9.30 4.30
CA PHE A 36 6.57 -9.65 5.16
C PHE A 36 7.91 -9.23 4.55
N VAL A 37 8.13 -9.52 3.27
CA VAL A 37 9.34 -9.10 2.55
C VAL A 37 9.46 -7.57 2.56
N TYR A 38 8.37 -6.89 2.21
CA TYR A 38 8.35 -5.43 2.16
C TYR A 38 8.55 -4.80 3.54
N GLY A 39 7.86 -5.29 4.56
CA GLY A 39 8.02 -4.85 5.94
C GLY A 39 9.45 -5.04 6.46
N GLY A 40 10.08 -6.19 6.12
CA GLY A 40 11.47 -6.44 6.44
C GLY A 40 12.45 -5.46 5.77
N ILE A 41 12.19 -5.08 4.52
CA ILE A 41 12.98 -4.06 3.82
C ILE A 41 12.82 -2.70 4.52
N LEU A 42 11.60 -2.29 4.84
CA LEU A 42 11.36 -1.02 5.54
C LEU A 42 12.03 -0.96 6.91
N ILE A 43 12.00 -2.05 7.68
CA ILE A 43 12.69 -2.11 8.98
C ILE A 43 14.21 -1.95 8.80
N ARG A 44 14.80 -2.48 7.73
CA ARG A 44 16.23 -2.26 7.43
C ARG A 44 16.56 -0.81 7.11
N LEU A 45 15.61 -0.05 6.58
CA LEU A 45 15.77 1.37 6.29
C LEU A 45 15.58 2.26 7.53
N THR A 46 15.33 1.70 8.70
CA THR A 46 15.19 2.47 9.96
C THR A 46 16.44 3.26 10.32
N SER A 47 17.63 2.83 9.86
CA SER A 47 18.88 3.58 10.02
C SER A 47 18.87 4.95 9.34
N GLU A 48 18.08 5.11 8.28
CA GLU A 48 17.99 6.36 7.53
C GLU A 48 16.88 7.27 8.08
N GLU A 49 15.75 6.70 8.48
CA GLU A 49 14.62 7.44 9.05
C GLU A 49 13.76 6.53 9.94
N GLU A 50 13.49 6.95 11.18
CA GLU A 50 12.77 6.14 12.18
C GLU A 50 11.33 5.77 11.74
N ARG A 51 10.71 6.59 10.92
CA ARG A 51 9.36 6.34 10.39
C ARG A 51 9.25 5.06 9.57
N TYR A 52 10.35 4.62 8.94
CA TYR A 52 10.38 3.33 8.25
C TYR A 52 10.14 2.15 9.18
N ARG A 53 10.55 2.26 10.46
CA ARG A 53 10.26 1.24 11.47
C ARG A 53 8.76 1.09 11.68
N THR A 54 8.06 2.21 11.87
CA THR A 54 6.60 2.20 12.05
C THR A 54 5.90 1.63 10.82
N ALA A 55 6.28 2.09 9.63
CA ALA A 55 5.73 1.58 8.37
C ALA A 55 5.98 0.07 8.20
N GLY A 56 7.19 -0.40 8.52
CA GLY A 56 7.54 -1.81 8.45
C GLY A 56 6.75 -2.68 9.41
N ILE A 57 6.59 -2.24 10.68
CA ILE A 57 5.77 -2.95 11.67
C ILE A 57 4.31 -3.03 11.20
N CYS A 58 3.74 -1.93 10.71
CA CYS A 58 2.39 -1.91 10.16
C CYS A 58 2.22 -2.89 8.98
N ALA A 59 3.24 -2.98 8.11
CA ALA A 59 3.24 -3.94 7.00
C ALA A 59 3.27 -5.39 7.48
N LEU A 60 4.07 -5.70 8.52
CA LEU A 60 4.11 -7.05 9.13
C LEU A 60 2.78 -7.41 9.78
N ILE A 61 2.15 -6.48 10.50
CA ILE A 61 0.81 -6.69 11.09
C ILE A 61 -0.21 -6.97 9.97
N GLY A 62 -0.22 -6.18 8.90
CA GLY A 62 -1.08 -6.40 7.75
C GLY A 62 -0.88 -7.78 7.10
N GLY A 63 0.37 -8.20 6.91
CA GLY A 63 0.72 -9.54 6.41
C GLY A 63 0.22 -10.65 7.32
N THR A 64 0.36 -10.49 8.64
CA THR A 64 -0.12 -11.45 9.64
C THR A 64 -1.64 -11.57 9.61
N VAL A 65 -2.36 -10.45 9.54
CA VAL A 65 -3.83 -10.45 9.43
C VAL A 65 -4.29 -11.13 8.14
N SER A 66 -3.64 -10.85 7.01
CA SER A 66 -3.95 -11.51 5.73
C SER A 66 -3.76 -13.03 5.81
N LEU A 67 -2.67 -13.47 6.45
CA LEU A 67 -2.39 -14.89 6.64
C LEU A 67 -3.43 -15.56 7.54
N LEU A 68 -3.80 -14.90 8.65
CA LEU A 68 -4.84 -15.42 9.57
C LEU A 68 -6.18 -15.56 8.85
N ILE A 69 -6.58 -14.57 8.08
CA ILE A 69 -7.81 -14.62 7.27
C ILE A 69 -7.73 -15.81 6.28
N ALA A 70 -6.61 -15.99 5.59
CA ALA A 70 -6.43 -17.10 4.66
C ALA A 70 -6.55 -18.48 5.35
N CYS A 71 -5.97 -18.63 6.55
CA CYS A 71 -6.00 -19.90 7.29
C CYS A 71 -7.37 -20.24 7.87
N ILE A 72 -8.13 -19.22 8.33
CA ILE A 72 -9.39 -19.45 9.03
C ILE A 72 -10.59 -19.48 8.08
N SER A 73 -10.58 -18.66 7.04
CA SER A 73 -11.73 -18.55 6.12
C SER A 73 -11.87 -19.75 5.19
N GLY A 74 -10.78 -20.50 4.89
CA GLY A 74 -10.81 -21.75 4.12
C GLY A 74 -11.50 -21.69 2.73
N GLY A 75 -12.17 -20.57 2.40
CA GLY A 75 -12.99 -20.39 1.19
C GLY A 75 -13.49 -18.95 0.98
N PRO A 76 -14.29 -18.74 -0.05
CA PRO A 76 -14.76 -17.41 -0.46
C PRO A 76 -15.82 -16.80 0.49
N GLU A 77 -16.41 -17.60 1.40
CA GLU A 77 -17.35 -17.06 2.38
C GLU A 77 -16.60 -16.21 3.41
N VAL A 78 -16.96 -14.94 3.46
CA VAL A 78 -16.38 -13.98 4.41
C VAL A 78 -17.16 -13.99 5.72
N PRO A 79 -16.65 -14.64 6.78
CA PRO A 79 -17.35 -14.65 8.06
C PRO A 79 -17.50 -13.22 8.62
N THR A 80 -18.60 -12.94 9.32
CA THR A 80 -18.89 -11.60 9.88
C THR A 80 -17.81 -11.07 10.83
N TRP A 81 -17.03 -11.93 11.47
CA TRP A 81 -15.91 -11.54 12.31
C TRP A 81 -14.73 -10.93 11.52
N THR A 82 -14.56 -11.28 10.24
CA THR A 82 -13.49 -10.71 9.40
C THR A 82 -13.66 -9.21 9.22
N LEU A 83 -14.89 -8.71 9.11
CA LEU A 83 -15.20 -7.28 9.07
C LEU A 83 -14.69 -6.56 10.33
N ARG A 84 -14.85 -7.16 11.51
CA ARG A 84 -14.40 -6.59 12.78
C ARG A 84 -12.89 -6.48 12.87
N ILE A 85 -12.14 -7.39 12.25
CA ILE A 85 -10.68 -7.36 12.21
C ILE A 85 -10.18 -6.48 11.05
N SER A 86 -10.91 -6.42 9.95
CA SER A 86 -10.52 -5.63 8.78
C SER A 86 -10.49 -4.12 9.06
N ILE A 87 -11.40 -3.60 9.91
CA ILE A 87 -11.43 -2.18 10.23
C ILE A 87 -10.15 -1.73 10.98
N PRO A 88 -9.75 -2.35 12.11
CA PRO A 88 -8.48 -2.02 12.75
C PRO A 88 -7.27 -2.25 11.85
N ALA A 89 -7.27 -3.32 11.06
CA ALA A 89 -6.20 -3.61 10.12
C ALA A 89 -6.08 -2.54 9.04
N ALA A 90 -7.20 -2.01 8.54
CA ALA A 90 -7.20 -0.89 7.59
C ALA A 90 -6.62 0.38 8.19
N ILE A 91 -6.93 0.69 9.45
CA ILE A 91 -6.35 1.83 10.17
C ILE A 91 -4.84 1.67 10.31
N VAL A 92 -4.37 0.49 10.72
CA VAL A 92 -2.93 0.18 10.84
C VAL A 92 -2.24 0.30 9.48
N ALA A 93 -2.84 -0.22 8.41
CA ALA A 93 -2.31 -0.10 7.07
C ALA A 93 -2.20 1.36 6.63
N PHE A 94 -3.22 2.18 6.92
CA PHE A 94 -3.21 3.61 6.59
C PHE A 94 -2.13 4.39 7.34
N VAL A 95 -1.91 4.08 8.63
CA VAL A 95 -0.81 4.65 9.43
C VAL A 95 0.54 4.22 8.85
N GLY A 96 0.67 2.96 8.42
CA GLY A 96 1.87 2.45 7.77
C GLY A 96 2.19 3.21 6.48
N GLU A 97 1.22 3.37 5.59
CA GLU A 97 1.36 4.12 4.34
C GLU A 97 1.74 5.59 4.61
N TYR A 98 1.10 6.26 5.57
CA TYR A 98 1.47 7.63 5.96
C TYR A 98 2.94 7.75 6.34
N ASN A 99 3.41 6.87 7.22
CA ASN A 99 4.80 6.89 7.68
C ASN A 99 5.77 6.57 6.53
N GLU A 100 5.42 5.65 5.63
CA GLU A 100 6.23 5.31 4.46
C GLU A 100 6.39 6.51 3.50
N PHE A 101 5.27 7.13 3.08
CA PHE A 101 5.31 8.29 2.18
C PHE A 101 6.10 9.45 2.80
N THR A 102 5.89 9.69 4.10
CA THR A 102 6.58 10.77 4.81
C THR A 102 8.07 10.47 4.97
N ALA A 103 8.44 9.23 5.28
CA ALA A 103 9.84 8.82 5.38
C ALA A 103 10.58 9.03 4.04
N HIS A 104 9.99 8.59 2.92
CA HIS A 104 10.57 8.83 1.60
C HIS A 104 10.73 10.32 1.29
N SER A 105 9.73 11.14 1.63
CA SER A 105 9.82 12.59 1.45
C SER A 105 10.96 13.19 2.27
N ILE A 106 11.08 12.84 3.57
CA ILE A 106 12.12 13.38 4.45
C ILE A 106 13.52 12.99 3.98
N VAL A 107 13.77 11.72 3.72
CA VAL A 107 15.09 11.21 3.30
C VAL A 107 15.55 11.84 1.98
N LEU A 108 14.63 12.24 1.13
CA LEU A 108 14.94 12.87 -0.15
C LEU A 108 15.10 14.38 -0.09
N THR A 109 14.70 15.05 1.01
CA THR A 109 14.71 16.52 1.10
C THR A 109 16.10 17.10 0.84
N ASP A 110 17.15 16.44 1.33
CA ASP A 110 18.53 16.90 1.17
C ASP A 110 19.22 16.41 -0.12
N LEU A 111 18.64 15.41 -0.80
CA LEU A 111 19.22 14.79 -1.99
C LEU A 111 18.55 15.27 -3.29
N ASP A 112 17.23 15.34 -3.29
CA ASP A 112 16.40 15.72 -4.45
C ASP A 112 15.07 16.30 -3.93
N ASN A 113 15.03 17.62 -3.76
CA ASN A 113 13.86 18.31 -3.24
C ASN A 113 12.63 18.15 -4.16
N GLU A 114 12.83 18.07 -5.47
CA GLU A 114 11.72 17.87 -6.42
C GLU A 114 11.07 16.49 -6.22
N LEU A 115 11.88 15.45 -6.01
CA LEU A 115 11.38 14.10 -5.77
C LEU A 115 10.73 14.00 -4.38
N SER A 116 11.26 14.69 -3.37
CA SER A 116 10.67 14.81 -2.04
C SER A 116 9.26 15.42 -2.10
N GLU A 117 9.09 16.53 -2.80
CA GLU A 117 7.78 17.18 -2.98
C GLU A 117 6.78 16.27 -3.72
N LYS A 118 7.25 15.50 -4.71
CA LYS A 118 6.43 14.51 -5.42
C LYS A 118 5.91 13.42 -4.49
N TRP A 119 6.72 12.93 -3.56
CA TRP A 119 6.29 11.96 -2.54
C TRP A 119 5.22 12.55 -1.60
N SER A 120 5.43 13.79 -1.14
CA SER A 120 4.45 14.51 -0.31
C SER A 120 3.13 14.76 -1.07
N SER A 121 3.21 15.15 -2.34
CA SER A 121 2.04 15.33 -3.19
C SER A 121 1.29 14.01 -3.44
N LEU A 122 2.03 12.92 -3.67
CA LEU A 122 1.45 11.60 -3.90
C LEU A 122 0.64 11.12 -2.69
N TRP A 123 1.09 11.41 -1.47
CA TRP A 123 0.33 11.15 -0.25
C TRP A 123 -1.01 11.90 -0.22
N LYS A 124 -1.01 13.18 -0.62
CA LYS A 124 -2.25 13.99 -0.69
C LYS A 124 -3.25 13.41 -1.69
N TRP A 125 -2.76 12.96 -2.86
CA TRP A 125 -3.58 12.28 -3.85
C TRP A 125 -4.13 10.96 -3.32
N TYR A 126 -3.31 10.18 -2.63
CA TYR A 126 -3.70 8.91 -2.01
C TYR A 126 -4.88 9.11 -1.02
N ILE A 127 -4.75 10.05 -0.08
CA ILE A 127 -5.83 10.41 0.86
C ILE A 127 -7.07 10.89 0.11
N GLY A 128 -6.89 11.76 -0.88
CA GLY A 128 -8.01 12.31 -1.66
C GLY A 128 -8.81 11.22 -2.35
N MET A 129 -8.16 10.23 -2.95
CA MET A 129 -8.83 9.11 -3.61
C MET A 129 -9.55 8.18 -2.61
N TYR A 130 -8.93 7.89 -1.45
CA TYR A 130 -9.62 7.14 -0.39
C TYR A 130 -10.81 7.90 0.18
N GLY A 131 -10.66 9.21 0.39
CA GLY A 131 -11.76 10.08 0.82
C GLY A 131 -12.91 10.11 -0.18
N ALA A 132 -12.60 10.20 -1.48
CA ALA A 132 -13.60 10.12 -2.55
C ALA A 132 -14.31 8.75 -2.57
N MET A 133 -13.57 7.67 -2.36
CA MET A 133 -14.12 6.32 -2.30
C MET A 133 -15.06 6.15 -1.09
N LEU A 134 -14.70 6.65 0.08
CA LEU A 134 -15.58 6.64 1.26
C LEU A 134 -16.79 7.56 1.07
N GLY A 135 -16.57 8.75 0.51
CA GLY A 135 -17.66 9.69 0.20
C GLY A 135 -18.66 9.17 -0.83
N SER A 136 -18.19 8.34 -1.77
CA SER A 136 -19.07 7.74 -2.78
C SER A 136 -20.14 6.84 -2.17
N ILE A 137 -19.89 6.23 -1.00
CA ILE A 137 -20.88 5.41 -0.28
C ILE A 137 -22.10 6.27 0.10
N LEU A 138 -21.87 7.51 0.56
CA LEU A 138 -22.95 8.44 0.89
C LEU A 138 -23.68 8.90 -0.38
N ILE A 139 -22.94 9.12 -1.46
CA ILE A 139 -23.51 9.52 -2.75
C ILE A 139 -24.38 8.40 -3.36
N ILE A 140 -23.99 7.13 -3.20
CA ILE A 140 -24.76 5.96 -3.69
C ILE A 140 -26.16 5.96 -3.07
N VAL A 141 -26.31 6.34 -1.80
CA VAL A 141 -27.60 6.39 -1.12
C VAL A 141 -28.54 7.43 -1.75
N ILE A 142 -27.98 8.55 -2.24
CA ILE A 142 -28.74 9.65 -2.84
C ILE A 142 -28.97 9.42 -4.34
N ASN A 143 -27.91 9.04 -5.04
CA ASN A 143 -27.90 8.79 -6.48
C ASN A 143 -26.93 7.62 -6.81
N PRO A 144 -27.45 6.40 -7.04
CA PRO A 144 -26.62 5.22 -7.27
C PRO A 144 -25.70 5.35 -8.49
N ILE A 145 -26.17 5.99 -9.56
CA ILE A 145 -25.37 6.13 -10.80
C ILE A 145 -24.18 7.06 -10.54
N LEU A 146 -24.42 8.20 -9.93
CA LEU A 146 -23.35 9.17 -9.60
C LEU A 146 -22.34 8.56 -8.62
N GLY A 147 -22.82 7.88 -7.58
CA GLY A 147 -21.97 7.22 -6.61
C GLY A 147 -21.08 6.15 -7.25
N LEU A 148 -21.63 5.34 -8.17
CA LEU A 148 -20.85 4.34 -8.92
C LEU A 148 -19.77 4.99 -9.78
N LEU A 149 -20.09 6.10 -10.47
CA LEU A 149 -19.10 6.83 -11.27
C LEU A 149 -17.97 7.39 -10.42
N VAL A 150 -18.28 7.96 -9.24
CA VAL A 150 -17.26 8.47 -8.30
C VAL A 150 -16.39 7.33 -7.78
N THR A 151 -16.97 6.18 -7.43
CA THR A 151 -16.22 4.99 -7.00
C THR A 151 -15.28 4.51 -8.08
N LEU A 152 -15.75 4.43 -9.33
CA LEU A 152 -14.93 4.00 -10.47
C LEU A 152 -13.77 4.99 -10.72
N ALA A 153 -14.05 6.28 -10.70
CA ALA A 153 -13.02 7.31 -10.86
C ALA A 153 -11.97 7.25 -9.74
N ALA A 154 -12.41 7.07 -8.48
CA ALA A 154 -11.50 6.92 -7.34
C ALA A 154 -10.65 5.64 -7.45
N ALA A 155 -11.22 4.53 -7.90
CA ALA A 155 -10.49 3.28 -8.11
C ALA A 155 -9.41 3.43 -9.19
N ILE A 156 -9.74 4.07 -10.32
CA ILE A 156 -8.75 4.40 -11.37
C ILE A 156 -7.66 5.30 -10.79
N GLY A 157 -8.02 6.32 -10.01
CA GLY A 157 -7.08 7.22 -9.34
C GLY A 157 -6.11 6.47 -8.43
N LEU A 158 -6.58 5.50 -7.64
CA LEU A 158 -5.74 4.65 -6.79
C LEU A 158 -4.76 3.79 -7.61
N ILE A 159 -5.17 3.28 -8.76
CA ILE A 159 -4.27 2.56 -9.68
C ILE A 159 -3.15 3.50 -10.18
N VAL A 160 -3.49 4.72 -10.58
CA VAL A 160 -2.51 5.72 -11.03
C VAL A 160 -1.53 6.06 -9.90
N VAL A 161 -2.01 6.29 -8.68
CA VAL A 161 -1.16 6.53 -7.51
C VAL A 161 -0.22 5.36 -7.26
N SER A 162 -0.69 4.12 -7.41
CA SER A 162 0.12 2.92 -7.25
C SER A 162 1.26 2.84 -8.28
N ILE A 163 0.96 3.15 -9.53
CA ILE A 163 1.97 3.18 -10.61
C ILE A 163 3.00 4.30 -10.34
N LEU A 164 2.55 5.48 -9.95
CA LEU A 164 3.43 6.59 -9.60
C LEU A 164 4.32 6.25 -8.41
N LYS A 165 3.80 5.58 -7.38
CA LYS A 165 4.58 5.08 -6.23
C LYS A 165 5.72 4.18 -6.70
N LEU A 166 5.48 3.25 -7.62
CA LEU A 166 6.53 2.39 -8.19
C LEU A 166 7.58 3.18 -8.98
N VAL A 167 7.14 4.13 -9.80
CA VAL A 167 8.05 4.98 -10.57
C VAL A 167 8.93 5.80 -9.64
N TYR A 168 8.37 6.37 -8.58
CA TYR A 168 9.13 7.14 -7.61
C TYR A 168 10.07 6.27 -6.78
N LEU A 169 9.66 5.08 -6.37
CA LEU A 169 10.55 4.11 -5.73
C LEU A 169 11.75 3.76 -6.62
N TYR A 170 11.51 3.51 -7.91
CA TYR A 170 12.59 3.24 -8.85
C TYR A 170 13.55 4.42 -9.00
N ARG A 171 13.03 5.65 -9.10
CA ARG A 171 13.84 6.88 -9.16
C ARG A 171 14.66 7.07 -7.88
N THR A 172 14.03 6.89 -6.72
CA THR A 172 14.69 6.94 -5.41
C THR A 172 15.84 5.93 -5.33
N ALA A 173 15.60 4.68 -5.72
CA ALA A 173 16.63 3.65 -5.72
C ALA A 173 17.80 3.98 -6.66
N LYS A 174 17.51 4.53 -7.85
CA LYS A 174 18.53 4.98 -8.81
C LYS A 174 19.37 6.12 -8.23
N LEU A 175 18.75 7.10 -7.59
CA LEU A 175 19.43 8.24 -6.95
C LEU A 175 20.39 7.78 -5.86
N PHE A 176 19.94 6.92 -4.96
CA PHE A 176 20.79 6.35 -3.91
C PHE A 176 21.95 5.55 -4.46
N ARG A 177 21.75 4.80 -5.54
CA ARG A 177 22.83 4.06 -6.20
C ARG A 177 23.92 4.99 -6.71
N VAL A 178 23.56 6.09 -7.35
CA VAL A 178 24.51 7.10 -7.85
C VAL A 178 25.27 7.72 -6.68
N TYR A 179 24.56 8.15 -5.65
CA TYR A 179 25.14 8.75 -4.45
C TYR A 179 26.16 7.82 -3.74
N LEU A 180 25.83 6.54 -3.63
CA LEU A 180 26.74 5.56 -3.00
C LEU A 180 28.01 5.31 -3.82
N VAL A 181 27.92 5.34 -5.15
CA VAL A 181 29.11 5.21 -6.03
C VAL A 181 30.01 6.43 -5.87
N GLU A 182 29.46 7.63 -5.93
CA GLU A 182 30.21 8.88 -5.79
C GLU A 182 30.87 8.99 -4.42
N LYS A 183 30.17 8.64 -3.33
CA LYS A 183 30.73 8.61 -1.98
C LYS A 183 31.87 7.61 -1.85
N LYS A 184 31.79 6.46 -2.52
CA LYS A 184 32.84 5.44 -2.49
C LYS A 184 34.11 5.93 -3.20
N ASP A 185 33.95 6.62 -4.34
CA ASP A 185 35.08 7.17 -5.08
C ASP A 185 35.79 8.27 -4.29
N LEU A 186 35.05 9.12 -3.57
CA LEU A 186 35.61 10.14 -2.69
C LEU A 186 36.40 9.58 -1.48
N LEU A 187 36.04 8.38 -1.00
CA LEU A 187 36.71 7.71 0.13
C LEU A 187 37.99 6.95 -0.31
N GLN A 188 38.22 6.81 -1.61
CA GLN A 188 39.40 6.14 -2.16
C GLN A 188 40.51 7.13 -2.61
N LEU A 189 40.24 8.44 -2.53
CA LEU A 189 41.19 9.53 -2.73
C LEU A 189 41.82 9.99 -1.43
#